data_c743f61414209efdbfe30d74ac9ffeda
#
_entry.id   c743f61414209efdbfe30d74ac9ffeda
#
_cell.length_a   1.000
_cell.length_b   1.000
_cell.length_c   1.000
_cell.angle_alpha   90.00
_cell.angle_beta   90.00
_cell.angle_gamma   90.00
#
_symmetry.space_group_name_H-M   'P 1'
#
loop_
_entity.id
_entity.type
_entity.pdbx_description
1 polymer ?
#
loop_
_entity_poly.entity_id
_entity_poly.type
_entity_poly.pdbx_seq_one_letter_code
_entity_poly.pdbx_strand_id
1 'polypeptide(L)'
;MYSFDWSSIPGAIPYLWEGMVRTLQITLVAVTAGMILGTILAVCRLSRSRVLSTMAGLYVTCFRSVPLVMVLLWFYLLVPDLVKRIVGNPSLDIRLLSAFVAFSLFEASYYAEIIRAGIQSVSKGQVSAGLALGMTGGETMRLIILPQAFRRMIPLLLTQAIILFQDTSLVYVMGLADFFGVAYNTGDRDGTLVELILFSGAVYLVICFVASTLVRKMQKRIA
;
A
#
# COMPACT_ATOMS: atom_id res chain seq x y z
N MET A 1 -27.83 -19.04 23.25
CA MET A 1 -26.35 -19.06 23.36
C MET A 1 -25.82 -19.38 21.99
N TYR A 2 -24.94 -18.58 21.41
CA TYR A 2 -24.39 -18.84 20.06
C TYR A 2 -23.52 -20.10 20.13
N SER A 3 -23.77 -21.06 19.25
CA SER A 3 -22.97 -22.29 19.12
C SER A 3 -22.05 -22.13 17.93
N PHE A 4 -20.74 -22.09 18.15
CA PHE A 4 -19.76 -22.00 17.07
C PHE A 4 -19.75 -23.27 16.22
N ASP A 5 -19.82 -23.07 14.89
CA ASP A 5 -19.70 -24.17 13.93
C ASP A 5 -18.50 -23.92 12.99
N TRP A 6 -17.41 -24.62 13.27
CA TRP A 6 -16.18 -24.54 12.49
C TRP A 6 -16.15 -25.51 11.30
N SER A 7 -17.19 -26.30 11.09
CA SER A 7 -17.24 -27.31 10.03
C SER A 7 -17.32 -26.72 8.63
N SER A 8 -17.72 -25.45 8.49
CA SER A 8 -17.78 -24.73 7.24
C SER A 8 -16.39 -24.34 6.68
N ILE A 9 -15.36 -24.22 7.54
CA ILE A 9 -14.03 -23.74 7.13
C ILE A 9 -13.39 -24.63 6.06
N PRO A 10 -13.31 -25.97 6.20
CA PRO A 10 -12.70 -26.83 5.17
C PRO A 10 -13.32 -26.65 3.79
N GLY A 11 -14.65 -26.50 3.72
CA GLY A 11 -15.36 -26.26 2.47
C GLY A 11 -15.12 -24.87 1.87
N ALA A 12 -14.79 -23.89 2.71
CA ALA A 12 -14.49 -22.52 2.30
C ALA A 12 -13.05 -22.33 1.78
N ILE A 13 -12.12 -23.21 2.13
CA ILE A 13 -10.67 -23.06 1.81
C ILE A 13 -10.40 -22.78 0.32
N PRO A 14 -11.00 -23.47 -0.66
CA PRO A 14 -10.73 -23.18 -2.08
C PRO A 14 -11.12 -21.75 -2.46
N TYR A 15 -12.26 -21.27 -2.01
CA TYR A 15 -12.74 -19.90 -2.25
C TYR A 15 -11.87 -18.85 -1.53
N LEU A 16 -11.49 -19.14 -0.29
CA LEU A 16 -10.58 -18.29 0.48
C LEU A 16 -9.21 -18.17 -0.19
N TRP A 17 -8.73 -19.24 -0.81
CA TRP A 17 -7.48 -19.20 -1.58
C TRP A 17 -7.58 -18.27 -2.80
N GLU A 18 -8.68 -18.33 -3.55
CA GLU A 18 -8.93 -17.39 -4.66
C GLU A 18 -8.97 -15.93 -4.17
N GLY A 19 -9.63 -15.71 -3.04
CA GLY A 19 -9.65 -14.39 -2.39
C GLY A 19 -8.25 -13.93 -1.97
N MET A 20 -7.42 -14.82 -1.41
CA MET A 20 -6.04 -14.51 -1.04
C MET A 20 -5.19 -14.14 -2.25
N VAL A 21 -5.35 -14.84 -3.37
CA VAL A 21 -4.66 -14.50 -4.63
C VAL A 21 -5.02 -13.08 -5.06
N ARG A 22 -6.29 -12.68 -4.97
CA ARG A 22 -6.72 -11.29 -5.29
C ARG A 22 -6.12 -10.27 -4.32
N THR A 23 -6.13 -10.56 -3.03
CA THR A 23 -5.46 -9.75 -2.00
C THR A 23 -3.99 -9.52 -2.35
N LEU A 24 -3.26 -10.58 -2.70
CA LEU A 24 -1.85 -10.51 -3.09
C LEU A 24 -1.64 -9.74 -4.40
N GLN A 25 -2.53 -9.91 -5.39
CA GLN A 25 -2.49 -9.15 -6.64
C GLN A 25 -2.64 -7.64 -6.39
N ILE A 26 -3.64 -7.25 -5.58
CA ILE A 26 -3.86 -5.83 -5.23
C ILE A 26 -2.64 -5.29 -4.50
N THR A 27 -2.14 -6.01 -3.51
CA THR A 27 -0.95 -5.62 -2.74
C THR A 27 0.26 -5.42 -3.65
N LEU A 28 0.55 -6.39 -4.52
CA LEU A 28 1.73 -6.34 -5.40
C LEU A 28 1.66 -5.17 -6.38
N VAL A 29 0.52 -4.97 -7.02
CA VAL A 29 0.31 -3.86 -7.97
C VAL A 29 0.43 -2.53 -7.25
N ALA A 30 -0.25 -2.38 -6.11
CA ALA A 30 -0.25 -1.11 -5.37
C ALA A 30 1.12 -0.79 -4.75
N VAL A 31 1.87 -1.79 -4.24
CA VAL A 31 3.26 -1.59 -3.77
C VAL A 31 4.15 -1.15 -4.91
N THR A 32 4.12 -1.84 -6.05
CA THR A 32 5.02 -1.54 -7.16
C THR A 32 4.70 -0.20 -7.81
N ALA A 33 3.46 0.03 -8.18
CA ALA A 33 3.03 1.29 -8.79
C ALA A 33 3.12 2.46 -7.80
N GLY A 34 2.70 2.25 -6.56
CA GLY A 34 2.80 3.24 -5.49
C GLY A 34 4.25 3.63 -5.18
N MET A 35 5.19 2.68 -5.18
CA MET A 35 6.61 2.96 -4.98
C MET A 35 7.21 3.76 -6.15
N ILE A 36 6.86 3.42 -7.39
CA ILE A 36 7.33 4.17 -8.58
C ILE A 36 6.81 5.60 -8.53
N LEU A 37 5.49 5.78 -8.38
CA LEU A 37 4.85 7.09 -8.31
C LEU A 37 5.33 7.88 -7.07
N GLY A 38 5.45 7.22 -5.92
CA GLY A 38 5.95 7.81 -4.69
C GLY A 38 7.39 8.29 -4.80
N THR A 39 8.24 7.57 -5.52
CA THR A 39 9.62 8.02 -5.82
C THR A 39 9.61 9.28 -6.67
N ILE A 40 8.78 9.33 -7.72
CA ILE A 40 8.63 10.53 -8.56
C ILE A 40 8.16 11.72 -7.72
N LEU A 41 7.13 11.53 -6.89
CA LEU A 41 6.63 12.56 -5.99
C LEU A 41 7.69 13.04 -4.98
N ALA A 42 8.47 12.13 -4.40
CA ALA A 42 9.55 12.48 -3.49
C ALA A 42 10.63 13.32 -4.17
N VAL A 43 11.03 12.95 -5.39
CA VAL A 43 11.98 13.73 -6.19
C VAL A 43 11.42 15.12 -6.52
N CYS A 44 10.15 15.22 -6.91
CA CYS A 44 9.48 16.51 -7.15
C CYS A 44 9.46 17.36 -5.87
N ARG A 45 9.18 16.79 -4.70
CA ARG A 45 9.19 17.51 -3.41
C ARG A 45 10.58 18.00 -2.97
N LEU A 46 11.63 17.31 -3.38
CA LEU A 46 13.02 17.70 -3.10
C LEU A 46 13.61 18.60 -4.20
N SER A 47 12.87 18.88 -5.25
CA SER A 47 13.28 19.74 -6.35
C SER A 47 13.45 21.21 -5.91
N ARG A 48 14.35 21.93 -6.58
CA ARG A 48 14.52 23.37 -6.44
C ARG A 48 13.33 24.18 -7.00
N SER A 49 12.54 23.59 -7.89
CA SER A 49 11.33 24.22 -8.44
C SER A 49 10.26 24.29 -7.39
N ARG A 50 9.88 25.51 -7.00
CA ARG A 50 8.78 25.75 -6.03
C ARG A 50 7.45 25.16 -6.52
N VAL A 51 7.17 25.25 -7.82
CA VAL A 51 5.93 24.73 -8.41
C VAL A 51 5.85 23.22 -8.23
N LEU A 52 6.89 22.48 -8.66
CA LEU A 52 6.92 21.01 -8.52
C LEU A 52 6.84 20.57 -7.07
N SER A 53 7.60 21.23 -6.19
CA SER A 53 7.61 20.90 -4.75
C SER A 53 6.25 21.15 -4.10
N THR A 54 5.59 22.28 -4.44
CA THR A 54 4.27 22.60 -3.88
C THR A 54 3.19 21.64 -4.42
N MET A 55 3.17 21.37 -5.71
CA MET A 55 2.18 20.46 -6.31
C MET A 55 2.30 19.04 -5.75
N ALA A 56 3.52 18.49 -5.69
CA ALA A 56 3.76 17.19 -5.09
C ALA A 56 3.45 17.19 -3.58
N GLY A 57 3.74 18.28 -2.87
CA GLY A 57 3.39 18.46 -1.47
C GLY A 57 1.89 18.44 -1.24
N LEU A 58 1.14 19.19 -2.07
CA LEU A 58 -0.32 19.24 -2.01
C LEU A 58 -0.94 17.85 -2.26
N TYR A 59 -0.49 17.14 -3.30
CA TYR A 59 -0.92 15.78 -3.57
C TYR A 59 -0.75 14.87 -2.33
N VAL A 60 0.46 14.83 -1.78
CA VAL A 60 0.78 13.98 -0.62
C VAL A 60 -0.09 14.35 0.59
N THR A 61 -0.26 15.64 0.85
CA THR A 61 -1.09 16.11 1.97
C THR A 61 -2.55 15.74 1.75
N CYS A 62 -3.11 15.96 0.56
CA CYS A 62 -4.50 15.65 0.25
C CYS A 62 -4.80 14.16 0.45
N PHE A 63 -4.01 13.27 -0.17
CA PHE A 63 -4.26 11.83 -0.05
C PHE A 63 -4.11 11.30 1.39
N ARG A 64 -3.15 11.82 2.16
CA ARG A 64 -2.93 11.40 3.55
C ARG A 64 -3.92 12.03 4.55
N SER A 65 -4.68 13.02 4.13
CA SER A 65 -5.72 13.66 4.96
C SER A 65 -7.10 13.03 4.78
N VAL A 66 -7.27 12.11 3.83
CA VAL A 66 -8.55 11.45 3.55
C VAL A 66 -8.45 9.97 3.94
N PRO A 67 -9.46 9.39 4.61
CA PRO A 67 -9.50 7.97 4.89
C PRO A 67 -9.45 7.13 3.61
N LEU A 68 -8.66 6.06 3.60
CA LEU A 68 -8.53 5.19 2.43
C LEU A 68 -9.88 4.66 1.92
N VAL A 69 -10.79 4.28 2.83
CA VAL A 69 -12.12 3.80 2.46
C VAL A 69 -12.90 4.81 1.63
N MET A 70 -12.74 6.11 1.91
CA MET A 70 -13.38 7.16 1.12
C MET A 70 -12.79 7.25 -0.28
N VAL A 71 -11.48 7.14 -0.41
CA VAL A 71 -10.80 7.10 -1.72
C VAL A 71 -11.30 5.89 -2.52
N LEU A 72 -11.37 4.71 -1.91
CA LEU A 72 -11.89 3.51 -2.57
C LEU A 72 -13.33 3.70 -3.05
N LEU A 73 -14.21 4.26 -2.23
CA LEU A 73 -15.60 4.53 -2.60
C LEU A 73 -15.70 5.56 -3.73
N TRP A 74 -14.89 6.62 -3.73
CA TRP A 74 -14.87 7.59 -4.84
C TRP A 74 -14.46 6.91 -6.16
N PHE A 75 -13.43 6.09 -6.12
CA PHE A 75 -13.01 5.34 -7.30
C PHE A 75 -14.04 4.29 -7.73
N TYR A 76 -14.72 3.67 -6.80
CA TYR A 76 -15.80 2.71 -7.09
C TYR A 76 -17.03 3.37 -7.71
N LEU A 77 -17.42 4.56 -7.24
CA LEU A 77 -18.64 5.22 -7.68
C LEU A 77 -18.42 6.07 -8.95
N LEU A 78 -17.27 6.76 -9.06
CA LEU A 78 -17.06 7.76 -10.12
C LEU A 78 -16.32 7.20 -11.33
N VAL A 79 -15.30 6.36 -11.11
CA VAL A 79 -14.42 5.88 -12.19
C VAL A 79 -15.14 4.92 -13.15
N PRO A 80 -15.96 3.95 -12.69
CA PRO A 80 -16.65 3.03 -13.59
C PRO A 80 -17.52 3.75 -14.62
N ASP A 81 -18.33 4.69 -14.19
CA ASP A 81 -19.23 5.41 -15.09
C ASP A 81 -18.46 6.26 -16.12
N LEU A 82 -17.39 6.90 -15.68
CA LEU A 82 -16.54 7.68 -16.57
C LEU A 82 -15.87 6.79 -17.63
N VAL A 83 -15.27 5.67 -17.21
CA VAL A 83 -14.59 4.75 -18.13
C VAL A 83 -15.57 4.07 -19.07
N LYS A 84 -16.72 3.61 -18.59
CA LYS A 84 -17.76 3.00 -19.43
C LYS A 84 -18.26 3.95 -20.52
N ARG A 85 -18.41 5.23 -20.20
CA ARG A 85 -18.79 6.27 -21.18
C ARG A 85 -17.69 6.49 -22.24
N ILE A 86 -16.41 6.52 -21.84
CA ILE A 86 -15.29 6.73 -22.74
C ILE A 86 -15.09 5.53 -23.66
N VAL A 87 -15.15 4.30 -23.08
CA VAL A 87 -14.93 3.04 -23.83
C VAL A 87 -16.16 2.62 -24.65
N GLY A 88 -17.35 3.15 -24.32
CA GLY A 88 -18.61 2.79 -24.97
C GLY A 88 -19.11 1.37 -24.66
N ASN A 89 -18.59 0.75 -23.59
CA ASN A 89 -19.02 -0.60 -23.17
C ASN A 89 -19.63 -0.57 -21.76
N PRO A 90 -20.96 -0.62 -21.62
CA PRO A 90 -21.65 -0.57 -20.34
C PRO A 90 -21.42 -1.79 -19.43
N SER A 91 -21.09 -2.95 -20.02
CA SER A 91 -20.94 -4.23 -19.30
C SER A 91 -19.52 -4.45 -18.73
N LEU A 92 -18.60 -3.50 -18.94
CA LEU A 92 -17.22 -3.64 -18.47
C LEU A 92 -17.14 -3.61 -16.94
N ASP A 93 -16.66 -4.70 -16.34
CA ASP A 93 -16.34 -4.72 -14.91
C ASP A 93 -14.91 -4.20 -14.68
N ILE A 94 -14.83 -2.99 -14.16
CA ILE A 94 -13.56 -2.32 -13.91
C ILE A 94 -13.27 -2.14 -12.43
N ARG A 95 -14.02 -2.82 -11.54
CA ARG A 95 -13.85 -2.68 -10.07
C ARG A 95 -12.42 -3.00 -9.64
N LEU A 96 -11.85 -4.10 -10.15
CA LEU A 96 -10.48 -4.48 -9.83
C LEU A 96 -9.46 -3.44 -10.33
N LEU A 97 -9.65 -2.92 -11.53
CA LEU A 97 -8.80 -1.85 -12.07
C LEU A 97 -8.92 -0.57 -11.23
N SER A 98 -10.14 -0.21 -10.83
CA SER A 98 -10.38 0.95 -9.96
C SER A 98 -9.69 0.78 -8.60
N ALA A 99 -9.71 -0.44 -8.02
CA ALA A 99 -8.99 -0.75 -6.80
C ALA A 99 -7.47 -0.60 -7.00
N PHE A 100 -6.89 -1.16 -8.08
CA PHE A 100 -5.47 -1.02 -8.38
C PHE A 100 -5.05 0.44 -8.47
N VAL A 101 -5.81 1.27 -9.18
CA VAL A 101 -5.49 2.69 -9.33
C VAL A 101 -5.64 3.43 -8.00
N ALA A 102 -6.74 3.22 -7.28
CA ALA A 102 -7.02 3.88 -6.01
C ALA A 102 -5.92 3.59 -4.97
N PHE A 103 -5.58 2.31 -4.77
CA PHE A 103 -4.50 1.91 -3.85
C PHE A 103 -3.15 2.44 -4.31
N SER A 104 -2.83 2.38 -5.60
CA SER A 104 -1.54 2.86 -6.11
C SER A 104 -1.35 4.36 -5.88
N LEU A 105 -2.39 5.15 -6.14
CA LEU A 105 -2.35 6.59 -5.90
C LEU A 105 -2.29 6.92 -4.40
N PHE A 106 -3.05 6.22 -3.59
CA PHE A 106 -3.03 6.40 -2.15
C PHE A 106 -1.65 6.07 -1.56
N GLU A 107 -1.11 4.89 -1.89
CA GLU A 107 0.19 4.43 -1.44
C GLU A 107 1.35 5.30 -1.94
N ALA A 108 1.25 5.85 -3.14
CA ALA A 108 2.25 6.79 -3.66
C ALA A 108 2.48 7.97 -2.71
N SER A 109 1.46 8.42 -2.00
CA SER A 109 1.57 9.50 -1.02
C SER A 109 2.40 9.11 0.22
N TYR A 110 2.23 7.88 0.70
CA TYR A 110 2.98 7.34 1.84
C TYR A 110 4.42 7.02 1.46
N TYR A 111 4.63 6.34 0.32
CA TYR A 111 5.99 6.06 -0.17
C TYR A 111 6.76 7.35 -0.47
N ALA A 112 6.12 8.37 -1.03
CA ALA A 112 6.76 9.67 -1.26
C ALA A 112 7.28 10.29 0.04
N GLU A 113 6.50 10.21 1.11
CA GLU A 113 6.88 10.78 2.40
C GLU A 113 7.99 9.97 3.06
N ILE A 114 7.92 8.62 3.01
CA ILE A 114 8.97 7.73 3.55
C ILE A 114 10.29 8.00 2.83
N ILE A 115 10.29 8.09 1.50
CA ILE A 115 11.49 8.34 0.69
C ILE A 115 12.06 9.73 0.99
N ARG A 116 11.21 10.76 1.01
CA ARG A 116 11.63 12.12 1.33
C ARG A 116 12.25 12.20 2.74
N ALA A 117 11.59 11.63 3.74
CA ALA A 117 12.06 11.62 5.11
C ALA A 117 13.38 10.82 5.24
N GLY A 118 13.49 9.70 4.55
CA GLY A 118 14.72 8.89 4.52
C GLY A 118 15.91 9.66 3.95
N ILE A 119 15.75 10.37 2.84
CA ILE A 119 16.79 11.22 2.27
C ILE A 119 17.18 12.34 3.24
N GLN A 120 16.19 13.00 3.84
CA GLN A 120 16.42 14.09 4.79
C GLN A 120 16.97 13.64 6.16
N SER A 121 16.89 12.35 6.48
CA SER A 121 17.44 11.80 7.73
C SER A 121 18.97 11.72 7.73
N VAL A 122 19.60 11.78 6.56
CA VAL A 122 21.06 11.77 6.47
C VAL A 122 21.61 13.14 6.92
N SER A 123 22.61 13.13 7.80
CA SER A 123 23.11 14.36 8.40
C SER A 123 23.69 15.32 7.35
N LYS A 124 23.44 16.61 7.53
CA LYS A 124 23.99 17.66 6.66
C LYS A 124 25.53 17.65 6.63
N GLY A 125 26.18 17.16 7.69
CA GLY A 125 27.61 16.95 7.73
C GLY A 125 28.13 16.00 6.64
N GLN A 126 27.37 14.98 6.27
CA GLN A 126 27.73 14.10 5.15
C GLN A 126 27.75 14.84 3.81
N VAL A 127 26.78 15.74 3.61
CA VAL A 127 26.76 16.60 2.41
C VAL A 127 27.98 17.52 2.39
N SER A 128 28.24 18.20 3.49
CA SER A 128 29.39 19.12 3.62
C SER A 128 30.74 18.41 3.44
N ALA A 129 30.90 17.21 3.99
CA ALA A 129 32.09 16.39 3.83
C ALA A 129 32.32 15.99 2.36
N GLY A 130 31.25 15.55 1.64
CA GLY A 130 31.36 15.23 0.21
C GLY A 130 31.80 16.44 -0.62
N LEU A 131 31.20 17.60 -0.37
CA LEU A 131 31.57 18.84 -1.05
C LEU A 131 33.01 19.28 -0.75
N ALA A 132 33.46 19.12 0.51
CA ALA A 132 34.84 19.44 0.92
C ALA A 132 35.89 18.53 0.25
N LEU A 133 35.51 17.31 -0.13
CA LEU A 133 36.30 16.36 -0.92
C LEU A 133 36.27 16.65 -2.43
N GLY A 134 35.65 17.75 -2.85
CA GLY A 134 35.55 18.15 -4.25
C GLY A 134 34.45 17.44 -5.03
N MET A 135 33.56 16.68 -4.38
CA MET A 135 32.45 16.04 -5.05
C MET A 135 31.39 17.06 -5.46
N THR A 136 30.78 16.84 -6.60
CA THR A 136 29.59 17.59 -7.01
C THR A 136 28.39 17.21 -6.13
N GLY A 137 27.36 18.06 -6.09
CA GLY A 137 26.13 17.74 -5.36
C GLY A 137 25.46 16.46 -5.84
N GLY A 138 25.54 16.15 -7.13
CA GLY A 138 25.03 14.91 -7.72
C GLY A 138 25.80 13.66 -7.27
N GLU A 139 27.12 13.74 -7.27
CA GLU A 139 27.99 12.67 -6.76
C GLU A 139 27.79 12.45 -5.27
N THR A 140 27.72 13.51 -4.48
CA THR A 140 27.42 13.46 -3.05
C THR A 140 26.07 12.77 -2.82
N MET A 141 25.03 13.15 -3.58
CA MET A 141 23.71 12.52 -3.48
C MET A 141 23.79 11.03 -3.80
N ARG A 142 24.39 10.66 -4.94
CA ARG A 142 24.41 9.29 -5.43
C ARG A 142 25.31 8.36 -4.61
N LEU A 143 26.48 8.82 -4.22
CA LEU A 143 27.51 7.97 -3.61
C LEU A 143 27.48 7.97 -2.08
N ILE A 144 26.97 9.04 -1.47
CA ILE A 144 26.97 9.20 0.00
C ILE A 144 25.56 9.16 0.56
N ILE A 145 24.66 10.02 0.06
CA ILE A 145 23.32 10.21 0.67
C ILE A 145 22.39 9.04 0.38
N LEU A 146 22.20 8.70 -0.91
CA LEU A 146 21.24 7.68 -1.30
C LEU A 146 21.53 6.30 -0.68
N PRO A 147 22.77 5.78 -0.62
CA PRO A 147 23.03 4.49 0.01
C PRO A 147 22.67 4.47 1.50
N GLN A 148 22.94 5.55 2.22
CA GLN A 148 22.62 5.69 3.64
C GLN A 148 21.10 5.83 3.84
N ALA A 149 20.46 6.69 3.04
CA ALA A 149 19.02 6.90 3.08
C ALA A 149 18.27 5.60 2.77
N PHE A 150 18.71 4.86 1.74
CA PHE A 150 18.07 3.62 1.32
C PHE A 150 18.06 2.56 2.44
N ARG A 151 19.19 2.38 3.13
CA ARG A 151 19.26 1.47 4.28
C ARG A 151 18.25 1.83 5.37
N ARG A 152 18.05 3.13 5.64
CA ARG A 152 17.09 3.61 6.65
C ARG A 152 15.65 3.51 6.20
N MET A 153 15.38 3.63 4.88
CA MET A 153 14.03 3.57 4.33
C MET A 153 13.47 2.14 4.21
N ILE A 154 14.30 1.14 3.88
CA ILE A 154 13.86 -0.23 3.61
C ILE A 154 12.90 -0.76 4.69
N PRO A 155 13.20 -0.69 5.99
CA PRO A 155 12.28 -1.19 7.01
C PRO A 155 10.92 -0.49 7.01
N LEU A 156 10.91 0.82 6.75
CA LEU A 156 9.69 1.62 6.71
C LEU A 156 8.85 1.28 5.46
N LEU A 157 9.50 1.12 4.31
CA LEU A 157 8.83 0.71 3.06
C LEU A 157 8.19 -0.68 3.21
N LEU A 158 8.88 -1.62 3.84
CA LEU A 158 8.35 -2.95 4.10
C LEU A 158 7.20 -2.91 5.13
N THR A 159 7.30 -2.09 6.16
CA THR A 159 6.21 -1.88 7.12
C THR A 159 4.97 -1.32 6.42
N GLN A 160 5.15 -0.34 5.51
CA GLN A 160 4.04 0.21 4.72
C GLN A 160 3.41 -0.86 3.82
N ALA A 161 4.20 -1.74 3.22
CA ALA A 161 3.66 -2.85 2.42
C ALA A 161 2.83 -3.85 3.26
N ILE A 162 3.19 -4.07 4.53
CA ILE A 162 2.40 -4.89 5.45
C ILE A 162 1.09 -4.19 5.80
N ILE A 163 1.11 -2.88 6.05
CA ILE A 163 -0.10 -2.08 6.30
C ILE A 163 -1.02 -2.14 5.08
N LEU A 164 -0.47 -1.94 3.88
CA LEU A 164 -1.24 -2.05 2.64
C LEU A 164 -1.90 -3.43 2.49
N PHE A 165 -1.16 -4.53 2.79
CA PHE A 165 -1.73 -5.87 2.75
C PHE A 165 -2.95 -6.01 3.69
N GLN A 166 -2.94 -5.40 4.86
CA GLN A 166 -4.09 -5.34 5.77
C GLN A 166 -5.22 -4.49 5.18
N ASP A 167 -4.87 -3.34 4.63
CA ASP A 167 -5.82 -2.38 4.08
C ASP A 167 -6.53 -2.90 2.81
N THR A 168 -5.97 -3.90 2.11
CA THR A 168 -6.68 -4.53 0.98
C THR A 168 -8.02 -5.13 1.38
N SER A 169 -8.22 -5.52 2.64
CA SER A 169 -9.51 -5.99 3.14
C SER A 169 -10.64 -4.96 2.96
N LEU A 170 -10.30 -3.67 2.85
CA LEU A 170 -11.28 -2.60 2.60
C LEU A 170 -11.90 -2.65 1.20
N VAL A 171 -11.33 -3.42 0.24
CA VAL A 171 -11.95 -3.56 -1.10
C VAL A 171 -13.30 -4.26 -1.05
N TYR A 172 -13.61 -4.95 0.05
CA TYR A 172 -14.93 -5.50 0.30
C TYR A 172 -16.05 -4.46 0.10
N VAL A 173 -15.82 -3.19 0.46
CA VAL A 173 -16.80 -2.11 0.26
C VAL A 173 -17.08 -1.81 -1.21
N MET A 174 -16.18 -2.21 -2.13
CA MET A 174 -16.33 -2.12 -3.58
C MET A 174 -17.00 -3.36 -4.18
N GLY A 175 -17.43 -4.32 -3.36
CA GLY A 175 -17.99 -5.60 -3.81
C GLY A 175 -16.95 -6.51 -4.48
N LEU A 176 -15.67 -6.34 -4.18
CA LEU A 176 -14.60 -7.25 -4.63
C LEU A 176 -14.44 -8.38 -3.62
N ALA A 177 -14.34 -9.61 -4.13
CA ALA A 177 -14.13 -10.79 -3.33
C ALA A 177 -12.63 -11.04 -3.14
N ASP A 178 -11.99 -10.22 -2.30
CA ASP A 178 -10.67 -10.46 -1.75
C ASP A 178 -10.73 -11.52 -0.63
N PHE A 179 -9.65 -11.78 0.08
CA PHE A 179 -9.62 -12.79 1.14
C PHE A 179 -10.67 -12.53 2.24
N PHE A 180 -10.80 -11.28 2.71
CA PHE A 180 -11.82 -10.90 3.69
C PHE A 180 -13.23 -10.94 3.09
N GLY A 181 -13.42 -10.40 1.89
CA GLY A 181 -14.71 -10.39 1.20
C GLY A 181 -15.25 -11.79 0.92
N VAL A 182 -14.38 -12.74 0.57
CA VAL A 182 -14.77 -14.17 0.44
C VAL A 182 -15.18 -14.74 1.78
N ALA A 183 -14.40 -14.50 2.84
CA ALA A 183 -14.76 -14.98 4.20
C ALA A 183 -16.10 -14.44 4.65
N TYR A 184 -16.34 -13.14 4.45
CA TYR A 184 -17.60 -12.50 4.78
C TYR A 184 -18.79 -13.10 4.00
N ASN A 185 -18.68 -13.13 2.67
CA ASN A 185 -19.78 -13.60 1.81
C ASN A 185 -20.10 -15.08 2.03
N THR A 186 -19.08 -15.91 2.25
CA THR A 186 -19.28 -17.33 2.54
C THR A 186 -19.91 -17.52 3.92
N GLY A 187 -19.44 -16.80 4.93
CA GLY A 187 -19.99 -16.86 6.27
C GLY A 187 -21.42 -16.38 6.38
N ASP A 188 -21.75 -15.30 5.63
CA ASP A 188 -23.12 -14.77 5.57
C ASP A 188 -24.06 -15.77 4.88
N ARG A 189 -23.64 -16.38 3.79
CA ARG A 189 -24.41 -17.40 3.06
C ARG A 189 -24.65 -18.64 3.90
N ASP A 190 -23.64 -19.12 4.62
CA ASP A 190 -23.67 -20.42 5.33
C ASP A 190 -24.10 -20.27 6.79
N GLY A 191 -24.39 -19.05 7.26
CA GLY A 191 -24.78 -18.77 8.65
C GLY A 191 -23.62 -18.89 9.67
N THR A 192 -22.36 -18.91 9.20
CA THR A 192 -21.13 -19.06 9.98
C THR A 192 -20.24 -17.83 9.88
N LEU A 193 -20.88 -16.63 9.86
CA LEU A 193 -20.21 -15.35 9.65
C LEU A 193 -19.12 -15.07 10.69
N VAL A 194 -19.41 -15.34 11.95
CA VAL A 194 -18.50 -15.05 13.07
C VAL A 194 -17.25 -15.91 12.94
N GLU A 195 -17.42 -17.21 12.66
CA GLU A 195 -16.32 -18.16 12.51
C GLU A 195 -15.39 -17.79 11.37
N LEU A 196 -15.95 -17.46 10.20
CA LEU A 196 -15.13 -17.12 9.03
C LEU A 196 -14.44 -15.75 9.17
N ILE A 197 -15.08 -14.78 9.84
CA ILE A 197 -14.42 -13.50 10.17
C ILE A 197 -13.27 -13.74 11.16
N LEU A 198 -13.48 -14.53 12.22
CA LEU A 198 -12.42 -14.85 13.18
C LEU A 198 -11.29 -15.64 12.53
N PHE A 199 -11.61 -16.61 11.65
CA PHE A 199 -10.62 -17.36 10.90
C PHE A 199 -9.79 -16.44 9.98
N SER A 200 -10.46 -15.58 9.21
CA SER A 200 -9.75 -14.63 8.34
C SER A 200 -8.87 -13.67 9.14
N GLY A 201 -9.37 -13.16 10.27
CA GLY A 201 -8.58 -12.33 11.18
C GLY A 201 -7.35 -13.04 11.73
N ALA A 202 -7.49 -14.33 12.10
CA ALA A 202 -6.36 -15.15 12.55
C ALA A 202 -5.30 -15.34 11.45
N VAL A 203 -5.71 -15.57 10.20
CA VAL A 203 -4.81 -15.67 9.05
C VAL A 203 -4.07 -14.36 8.80
N TYR A 204 -4.77 -13.22 8.78
CA TYR A 204 -4.12 -11.89 8.69
C TYR A 204 -3.13 -11.66 9.82
N LEU A 205 -3.52 -12.01 11.07
CA LEU A 205 -2.66 -11.87 12.25
C LEU A 205 -1.36 -12.65 12.07
N VAL A 206 -1.43 -13.93 11.68
CA VAL A 206 -0.25 -14.78 11.51
C VAL A 206 0.67 -14.23 10.41
N ILE A 207 0.13 -13.90 9.24
CA ILE A 207 0.91 -13.37 8.12
C ILE A 207 1.60 -12.07 8.51
N CYS A 208 0.85 -11.12 9.05
CA CYS A 208 1.38 -9.80 9.41
C CYS A 208 2.33 -9.86 10.60
N PHE A 209 2.09 -10.74 11.58
CA PHE A 209 2.99 -10.95 12.70
C PHE A 209 4.35 -11.50 12.26
N VAL A 210 4.34 -12.52 11.39
CA VAL A 210 5.57 -13.11 10.81
C VAL A 210 6.31 -12.05 9.99
N ALA A 211 5.64 -11.37 9.06
CA ALA A 211 6.22 -10.33 8.24
C ALA A 211 6.83 -9.19 9.08
N SER A 212 6.07 -8.67 10.06
CA SER A 212 6.54 -7.60 10.96
C SER A 212 7.73 -8.04 11.83
N THR A 213 7.78 -9.30 12.23
CA THR A 213 8.90 -9.83 12.99
C THR A 213 10.17 -9.91 12.13
N LEU A 214 10.05 -10.30 10.86
CA LEU A 214 11.15 -10.30 9.90
C LEU A 214 11.69 -8.89 9.65
N VAL A 215 10.79 -7.92 9.44
CA VAL A 215 11.17 -6.51 9.25
C VAL A 215 11.90 -5.97 10.49
N ARG A 216 11.42 -6.25 11.69
CA ARG A 216 12.09 -5.86 12.95
C ARG A 216 13.47 -6.46 13.10
N LYS A 217 13.66 -7.75 12.74
CA LYS A 217 15.00 -8.38 12.76
C LYS A 217 15.95 -7.72 11.77
N MET A 218 15.46 -7.37 10.59
CA MET A 218 16.24 -6.64 9.58
C MET A 218 16.61 -5.24 10.06
N GLN A 219 15.69 -4.50 10.68
CA GLN A 219 15.93 -3.17 11.22
C GLN A 219 17.05 -3.17 12.26
N LYS A 220 17.10 -4.17 13.17
CA LYS A 220 18.16 -4.32 14.17
C LYS A 220 19.54 -4.60 13.56
N ARG A 221 19.62 -5.12 12.33
CA ARG A 221 20.90 -5.37 11.65
C ARG A 221 21.41 -4.15 10.86
N ILE A 222 20.54 -3.19 10.61
CA ILE A 222 20.84 -1.99 9.81
C ILE A 222 21.14 -0.79 10.73
N ALA A 223 20.59 -0.77 11.94
CA ALA A 223 20.86 0.23 12.98
C ALA A 223 22.22 0.03 13.62
#